data_7b8e9e90ebf93eba9f7be011eff80c01
#
_entry.id   7b8e9e90ebf93eba9f7be011eff80c01
#
_cell.length_a   1.000
_cell.length_b   1.000
_cell.length_c   1.000
_cell.angle_alpha   90.00
_cell.angle_beta   90.00
_cell.angle_gamma   90.00
#
_symmetry.space_group_name_H-M   'P 1'
#
loop_
_entity.id
_entity.type
_entity.pdbx_description
1 polymer ?
#
loop_
_entity_poly.entity_id
_entity_poly.type
_entity_poly.pdbx_seq_one_letter_code
_entity_poly.pdbx_strand_id
1 'polypeptide(L)'
;MCIRDSYLVLFLAGIITAIASGIATNLTLFYYSFFWEFTPLNILTIGLTLFLTPFVGILISPFLAGRFGKRNTIICMFLFAFLAENIAIFLLIFDLMPSNDTPYVLAIVLVCHWIAVAAQIISYTTLGSMVFDTVEEVEKITSRRMEGTLLAARSFAAKCMSGAGAFLAGIILSASAWPSGAVPGEVDAETIVSVAIYVLAISNTLWILSLFTFYKVKITKASHE
;
A
#
# COMPACT_ATOMS: atom_id res chain seq x y z
N MET A 1 -8.78 11.87 -25.53
CA MET A 1 -8.00 10.74 -25.00
C MET A 1 -8.91 9.51 -25.11
N CYS A 2 -8.44 8.43 -25.70
CA CYS A 2 -9.29 7.25 -25.93
C CYS A 2 -9.56 6.54 -24.59
N ILE A 3 -10.74 5.97 -24.39
CA ILE A 3 -11.10 5.18 -23.18
C ILE A 3 -10.03 4.12 -22.90
N ARG A 4 -9.51 3.50 -23.95
CA ARG A 4 -8.41 2.55 -23.91
C ARG A 4 -7.16 3.12 -23.21
N ASP A 5 -6.81 4.39 -23.46
CA ASP A 5 -5.62 5.01 -22.88
C ASP A 5 -5.82 5.29 -21.38
N SER A 6 -7.03 5.69 -20.97
CA SER A 6 -7.36 5.90 -19.55
C SER A 6 -7.32 4.58 -18.76
N TYR A 7 -7.81 3.49 -19.36
CA TYR A 7 -7.74 2.16 -18.76
C TYR A 7 -6.29 1.67 -18.59
N LEU A 8 -5.44 1.83 -19.62
CA LEU A 8 -4.03 1.44 -19.53
C LEU A 8 -3.29 2.23 -18.44
N VAL A 9 -3.54 3.53 -18.33
CA VAL A 9 -2.94 4.37 -17.28
C VAL A 9 -3.41 3.91 -15.91
N LEU A 10 -4.69 3.62 -15.72
CA LEU A 10 -5.26 3.11 -14.48
C LEU A 10 -4.68 1.75 -14.10
N PHE A 11 -4.54 0.86 -15.07
CA PHE A 11 -3.97 -0.48 -14.89
C PHE A 11 -2.49 -0.42 -14.51
N LEU A 12 -1.69 0.40 -15.18
CA LEU A 12 -0.27 0.60 -14.85
C LEU A 12 -0.10 1.21 -13.45
N ALA A 13 -0.91 2.23 -13.12
CA ALA A 13 -0.92 2.80 -11.78
C ALA A 13 -1.23 1.74 -10.72
N GLY A 14 -2.22 0.89 -10.98
CA GLY A 14 -2.59 -0.23 -10.12
C GLY A 14 -1.47 -1.24 -9.91
N ILE A 15 -0.72 -1.60 -10.97
CA ILE A 15 0.42 -2.51 -10.86
C ILE A 15 1.55 -1.88 -10.03
N ILE A 16 1.91 -0.63 -10.28
CA ILE A 16 2.96 0.08 -9.54
C ILE A 16 2.59 0.15 -8.04
N THR A 17 1.34 0.53 -7.74
CA THR A 17 0.83 0.54 -6.37
C THR A 17 0.88 -0.85 -5.74
N ALA A 18 0.48 -1.88 -6.49
CA ALA A 18 0.49 -3.25 -6.01
C ALA A 18 1.91 -3.73 -5.65
N ILE A 19 2.91 -3.39 -6.47
CA ILE A 19 4.32 -3.73 -6.19
C ILE A 19 4.81 -2.99 -4.94
N ALA A 20 4.54 -1.69 -4.81
CA ALA A 20 4.92 -0.89 -3.65
C ALA A 20 4.31 -1.45 -2.35
N SER A 21 3.00 -1.74 -2.37
CA SER A 21 2.32 -2.38 -1.23
C SER A 21 2.83 -3.80 -0.96
N GLY A 22 3.27 -4.51 -2.01
CA GLY A 22 3.85 -5.83 -1.89
C GLY A 22 5.17 -5.83 -1.11
N ILE A 23 6.04 -4.84 -1.31
CA ILE A 23 7.26 -4.68 -0.52
C ILE A 23 6.90 -4.51 0.96
N ALA A 24 6.01 -3.57 1.28
CA ALA A 24 5.57 -3.31 2.64
C ALA A 24 4.97 -4.57 3.29
N THR A 25 4.07 -5.26 2.60
CA THR A 25 3.42 -6.49 3.11
C THR A 25 4.43 -7.60 3.40
N ASN A 26 5.40 -7.82 2.51
CA ASN A 26 6.41 -8.86 2.71
C ASN A 26 7.40 -8.52 3.85
N LEU A 27 7.63 -7.24 4.12
CA LEU A 27 8.52 -6.79 5.19
C LEU A 27 7.80 -6.49 6.51
N THR A 28 6.47 -6.54 6.55
CA THR A 28 5.70 -6.20 7.76
C THR A 28 6.12 -7.02 8.99
N LEU A 29 6.15 -8.35 8.88
CA LEU A 29 6.59 -9.20 10.00
C LEU A 29 8.07 -9.00 10.33
N PHE A 30 8.87 -8.69 9.33
CA PHE A 30 10.27 -8.36 9.51
C PHE A 30 10.44 -7.09 10.36
N TYR A 31 9.67 -6.02 10.07
CA TYR A 31 9.67 -4.80 10.89
C TYR A 31 9.22 -5.08 12.31
N TYR A 32 8.16 -5.86 12.50
CA TYR A 32 7.69 -6.19 13.84
C TYR A 32 8.72 -6.96 14.65
N SER A 33 9.45 -7.89 14.03
CA SER A 33 10.40 -8.76 14.72
C SER A 33 11.76 -8.10 14.96
N PHE A 34 12.28 -7.34 13.99
CA PHE A 34 13.65 -6.85 14.03
C PHE A 34 13.78 -5.35 14.29
N PHE A 35 12.84 -4.53 13.82
CA PHE A 35 12.89 -3.09 14.06
C PHE A 35 12.29 -2.74 15.41
N TRP A 36 11.13 -3.29 15.70
CA TRP A 36 10.36 -2.98 16.89
C TRP A 36 10.50 -4.05 18.00
N GLU A 37 11.13 -5.17 17.69
CA GLU A 37 11.36 -6.29 18.62
C GLU A 37 10.08 -6.75 19.33
N PHE A 38 8.95 -6.73 18.61
CA PHE A 38 7.65 -7.05 19.17
C PHE A 38 7.54 -8.53 19.53
N THR A 39 6.99 -8.77 20.72
CA THR A 39 6.66 -10.12 21.18
C THR A 39 5.55 -10.74 20.30
N PRO A 40 5.42 -12.07 20.24
CA PRO A 40 4.31 -12.73 19.54
C PRO A 40 2.93 -12.22 19.97
N LEU A 41 2.76 -11.82 21.25
CA LEU A 41 1.51 -11.25 21.75
C LEU A 41 1.24 -9.86 21.17
N ASN A 42 2.28 -9.03 21.03
CA ASN A 42 2.15 -7.71 20.38
C ASN A 42 1.75 -7.85 18.91
N ILE A 43 2.39 -8.78 18.19
CA ILE A 43 2.07 -9.07 16.78
C ILE A 43 0.62 -9.59 16.65
N LEU A 44 0.19 -10.48 17.53
CA LEU A 44 -1.20 -10.93 17.57
C LEU A 44 -2.18 -9.78 17.82
N THR A 45 -1.87 -8.89 18.76
CA THR A 45 -2.69 -7.71 19.06
C THR A 45 -2.83 -6.80 17.84
N ILE A 46 -1.73 -6.54 17.12
CA ILE A 46 -1.75 -5.79 15.87
C ILE A 46 -2.64 -6.49 14.85
N GLY A 47 -2.47 -7.78 14.63
CA GLY A 47 -3.26 -8.56 13.66
C GLY A 47 -4.75 -8.52 13.97
N LEU A 48 -5.14 -8.68 15.24
CA LEU A 48 -6.55 -8.63 15.67
C LEU A 48 -7.17 -7.24 15.45
N THR A 49 -6.42 -6.18 15.74
CA THR A 49 -6.93 -4.82 15.52
C THR A 49 -7.00 -4.47 14.04
N LEU A 50 -6.04 -4.90 13.22
CA LEU A 50 -6.05 -4.71 11.78
C LEU A 50 -7.22 -5.44 11.09
N PHE A 51 -7.72 -6.52 11.68
CA PHE A 51 -8.90 -7.22 11.16
C PHE A 51 -10.15 -6.32 11.10
N LEU A 52 -10.20 -5.24 11.88
CA LEU A 52 -11.30 -4.27 11.86
C LEU A 52 -11.19 -3.26 10.71
N THR A 53 -10.01 -3.04 10.14
CA THR A 53 -9.78 -2.02 9.10
C THR A 53 -10.60 -2.22 7.83
N PRO A 54 -10.84 -3.45 7.30
CA PRO A 54 -11.68 -3.65 6.12
C PRO A 54 -13.11 -3.18 6.33
N PHE A 55 -13.69 -3.41 7.52
CA PHE A 55 -15.06 -2.97 7.82
C PHE A 55 -15.15 -1.44 7.79
N VAL A 56 -14.20 -0.76 8.43
CA VAL A 56 -14.13 0.70 8.42
C VAL A 56 -13.91 1.23 7.00
N GLY A 57 -12.97 0.64 6.26
CA GLY A 57 -12.64 1.06 4.90
C GLY A 57 -13.80 0.90 3.92
N ILE A 58 -14.51 -0.23 3.95
CA ILE A 58 -15.66 -0.51 3.08
C ILE A 58 -16.83 0.44 3.38
N LEU A 59 -17.09 0.73 4.66
CA LEU A 59 -18.18 1.63 5.07
C LEU A 59 -17.90 3.09 4.69
N ILE A 60 -16.66 3.54 4.82
CA ILE A 60 -16.27 4.93 4.55
C ILE A 60 -16.05 5.20 3.05
N SER A 61 -15.60 4.21 2.27
CA SER A 61 -15.27 4.36 0.85
C SER A 61 -16.40 4.98 0.02
N PRO A 62 -17.67 4.53 0.05
CA PRO A 62 -18.74 5.11 -0.74
C PRO A 62 -19.04 6.57 -0.38
N PHE A 63 -18.96 6.89 0.91
CA PHE A 63 -19.19 8.25 1.41
C PHE A 63 -18.14 9.23 0.88
N LEU A 64 -16.86 8.87 0.97
CA LEU A 64 -15.77 9.71 0.48
C LEU A 64 -15.81 9.82 -1.06
N ALA A 65 -16.02 8.70 -1.74
CA ALA A 65 -16.12 8.67 -3.20
C ALA A 65 -17.32 9.50 -3.71
N GLY A 66 -18.44 9.48 -2.99
CA GLY A 66 -19.62 10.29 -3.30
C GLY A 66 -19.39 11.79 -3.10
N ARG A 67 -18.66 12.18 -2.04
CA ARG A 67 -18.43 13.58 -1.69
C ARG A 67 -17.30 14.24 -2.51
N PHE A 68 -16.17 13.56 -2.69
CA PHE A 68 -14.96 14.12 -3.29
C PHE A 68 -14.71 13.61 -4.72
N GLY A 69 -15.49 12.64 -5.18
CA GLY A 69 -15.27 11.90 -6.43
C GLY A 69 -14.25 10.80 -6.27
N LYS A 70 -14.41 9.71 -7.04
CA LYS A 70 -13.61 8.49 -6.93
C LYS A 70 -12.10 8.75 -7.09
N ARG A 71 -11.71 9.53 -8.13
CA ARG A 71 -10.31 9.86 -8.40
C ARG A 71 -9.64 10.59 -7.24
N ASN A 72 -10.27 11.66 -6.74
CA ASN A 72 -9.69 12.45 -5.64
C ASN A 72 -9.61 11.63 -4.36
N THR A 73 -10.61 10.80 -4.08
CA THR A 73 -10.60 9.88 -2.93
C THR A 73 -9.41 8.94 -3.00
N ILE A 74 -9.14 8.32 -4.16
CA ILE A 74 -7.99 7.43 -4.34
C ILE A 74 -6.68 8.17 -4.07
N ILE A 75 -6.47 9.34 -4.70
CA ILE A 75 -5.23 10.11 -4.56
C ILE A 75 -5.03 10.55 -3.11
N CYS A 76 -6.06 11.13 -2.48
CA CYS A 76 -5.96 11.60 -1.09
C CYS A 76 -5.72 10.45 -0.11
N MET A 77 -6.42 9.33 -0.26
CA MET A 77 -6.28 8.20 0.66
C MET A 77 -4.95 7.46 0.45
N PHE A 78 -4.47 7.31 -0.78
CA PHE A 78 -3.12 6.78 -1.00
C PHE A 78 -2.03 7.70 -0.45
N LEU A 79 -2.16 9.01 -0.62
CA LEU A 79 -1.23 9.96 -0.02
C LEU A 79 -1.25 9.87 1.51
N PHE A 80 -2.44 9.77 2.10
CA PHE A 80 -2.60 9.65 3.54
C PHE A 80 -2.02 8.34 4.08
N ALA A 81 -2.25 7.22 3.38
CA ALA A 81 -1.64 5.93 3.70
C ALA A 81 -0.10 5.99 3.62
N PHE A 82 0.42 6.58 2.54
CA PHE A 82 1.85 6.79 2.33
C PHE A 82 2.49 7.56 3.49
N LEU A 83 1.88 8.68 3.89
CA LEU A 83 2.39 9.48 5.00
C LEU A 83 2.34 8.70 6.33
N ALA A 84 1.21 8.06 6.63
CA ALA A 84 1.03 7.31 7.87
C ALA A 84 2.02 6.14 7.99
N GLU A 85 2.27 5.40 6.90
CA GLU A 85 3.18 4.26 6.90
C GLU A 85 4.64 4.68 7.11
N ASN A 86 5.02 5.85 6.60
CA ASN A 86 6.39 6.34 6.71
C ASN A 86 6.72 6.99 8.07
N ILE A 87 5.72 7.44 8.85
CA ILE A 87 5.96 8.14 10.13
C ILE A 87 6.83 7.31 11.07
N ALA A 88 6.48 6.05 11.32
CA ALA A 88 7.21 5.20 12.27
C ALA A 88 8.66 4.94 11.79
N ILE A 89 8.88 4.77 10.49
CA ILE A 89 10.20 4.56 9.91
C ILE A 89 11.04 5.85 9.96
N PHE A 90 10.43 7.01 9.70
CA PHE A 90 11.12 8.30 9.87
C PHE A 90 11.53 8.54 11.33
N LEU A 91 10.63 8.27 12.30
CA LEU A 91 10.97 8.38 13.71
C LEU A 91 12.16 7.49 14.09
N LEU A 92 12.24 6.29 13.52
CA LEU A 92 13.38 5.39 13.72
C LEU A 92 14.68 5.97 13.14
N ILE A 93 14.67 6.42 11.90
CA ILE A 93 15.89 6.92 11.21
C ILE A 93 16.44 8.19 11.88
N PHE A 94 15.56 9.05 12.38
CA PHE A 94 15.97 10.30 13.06
C PHE A 94 16.23 10.13 14.57
N ASP A 95 16.24 8.89 15.07
CA ASP A 95 16.44 8.58 16.49
C ASP A 95 15.43 9.29 17.41
N LEU A 96 14.21 9.48 16.91
CA LEU A 96 13.10 10.10 17.64
C LEU A 96 12.12 9.05 18.19
N MET A 97 12.32 7.76 17.85
CA MET A 97 11.48 6.69 18.34
C MET A 97 11.83 6.38 19.80
N PRO A 98 10.85 6.21 20.70
CA PRO A 98 11.12 5.72 22.05
C PRO A 98 11.85 4.37 22.04
N SER A 99 12.51 4.03 23.15
CA SER A 99 13.13 2.70 23.30
C SER A 99 12.10 1.57 23.14
N ASN A 100 12.51 0.48 22.49
CA ASN A 100 11.65 -0.69 22.23
C ASN A 100 11.06 -1.33 23.50
N ASP A 101 11.70 -1.10 24.67
CA ASP A 101 11.20 -1.56 25.97
C ASP A 101 9.94 -0.82 26.45
N THR A 102 9.56 0.26 25.78
CA THR A 102 8.41 1.07 26.19
C THR A 102 7.14 0.68 25.46
N PRO A 103 5.96 0.71 26.12
CA PRO A 103 4.69 0.42 25.46
C PRO A 103 4.29 1.46 24.40
N TYR A 104 4.94 2.62 24.38
CA TYR A 104 4.66 3.70 23.43
C TYR A 104 5.01 3.30 21.99
N VAL A 105 6.07 2.51 21.79
CA VAL A 105 6.46 2.03 20.45
C VAL A 105 5.35 1.22 19.81
N LEU A 106 4.77 0.27 20.55
CA LEU A 106 3.62 -0.51 20.07
C LEU A 106 2.44 0.40 19.71
N ALA A 107 2.12 1.38 20.55
CA ALA A 107 1.01 2.29 20.31
C ALA A 107 1.24 3.15 19.05
N ILE A 108 2.43 3.71 18.86
CA ILE A 108 2.79 4.51 17.68
C ILE A 108 2.68 3.67 16.41
N VAL A 109 3.34 2.51 16.40
CA VAL A 109 3.35 1.61 15.23
C VAL A 109 1.94 1.12 14.90
N LEU A 110 1.18 0.71 15.92
CA LEU A 110 -0.20 0.26 15.76
C LEU A 110 -1.08 1.34 15.14
N VAL A 111 -1.04 2.57 15.67
CA VAL A 111 -1.87 3.68 15.17
C VAL A 111 -1.48 4.05 13.74
N CYS A 112 -0.19 4.21 13.46
CA CYS A 112 0.30 4.54 12.12
C CYS A 112 -0.10 3.46 11.11
N HIS A 113 0.12 2.19 11.45
CA HIS A 113 -0.18 1.08 10.55
C HIS A 113 -1.68 0.89 10.36
N TRP A 114 -2.49 1.04 11.42
CA TRP A 114 -3.94 0.98 11.34
C TRP A 114 -4.52 2.05 10.40
N ILE A 115 -4.05 3.29 10.53
CA ILE A 115 -4.44 4.40 9.66
C ILE A 115 -4.03 4.13 8.22
N ALA A 116 -2.79 3.68 8.01
CA ALA A 116 -2.27 3.37 6.68
C ALA A 116 -3.10 2.28 5.98
N VAL A 117 -3.36 1.16 6.66
CA VAL A 117 -4.12 0.04 6.12
C VAL A 117 -5.58 0.44 5.85
N ALA A 118 -6.23 1.17 6.75
CA ALA A 118 -7.59 1.65 6.53
C ALA A 118 -7.68 2.57 5.29
N ALA A 119 -6.74 3.50 5.14
CA ALA A 119 -6.67 4.39 3.97
C ALA A 119 -6.37 3.63 2.67
N GLN A 120 -5.50 2.61 2.69
CA GLN A 120 -5.25 1.73 1.56
C GLN A 120 -6.51 0.97 1.14
N ILE A 121 -7.27 0.42 2.09
CA ILE A 121 -8.51 -0.31 1.81
C ILE A 121 -9.55 0.61 1.15
N ILE A 122 -9.71 1.85 1.64
CA ILE A 122 -10.59 2.85 1.02
C ILE A 122 -10.16 3.09 -0.45
N SER A 123 -8.86 3.25 -0.68
CA SER A 123 -8.31 3.49 -2.00
C SER A 123 -8.54 2.31 -2.95
N TYR A 124 -8.23 1.09 -2.52
CA TYR A 124 -8.40 -0.12 -3.33
C TYR A 124 -9.88 -0.44 -3.62
N THR A 125 -10.76 -0.20 -2.65
CA THR A 125 -12.22 -0.36 -2.86
C THR A 125 -12.74 0.63 -3.89
N THR A 126 -12.33 1.89 -3.78
CA THR A 126 -12.69 2.95 -4.73
C THR A 126 -12.11 2.69 -6.12
N LEU A 127 -10.84 2.24 -6.19
CA LEU A 127 -10.17 1.87 -7.43
C LEU A 127 -10.91 0.71 -8.12
N GLY A 128 -11.30 -0.32 -7.36
CA GLY A 128 -12.10 -1.42 -7.87
C GLY A 128 -13.42 -0.93 -8.50
N SER A 129 -14.12 -0.02 -7.82
CA SER A 129 -15.33 0.60 -8.36
C SER A 129 -15.08 1.37 -9.67
N MET A 130 -13.97 2.14 -9.77
CA MET A 130 -13.63 2.83 -11.04
C MET A 130 -13.33 1.86 -12.18
N VAL A 131 -12.67 0.75 -11.88
CA VAL A 131 -12.42 -0.29 -12.89
C VAL A 131 -13.74 -0.85 -13.40
N PHE A 132 -14.71 -1.17 -12.55
CA PHE A 132 -16.02 -1.65 -12.99
C PHE A 132 -16.78 -0.61 -13.83
N ASP A 133 -16.77 0.67 -13.46
CA ASP A 133 -17.38 1.73 -14.28
C ASP A 133 -16.81 1.74 -15.71
N THR A 134 -15.47 1.62 -15.82
CA THR A 134 -14.80 1.59 -17.13
C THR A 134 -15.18 0.39 -17.96
N VAL A 135 -15.48 -0.76 -17.32
CA VAL A 135 -15.99 -1.97 -18.02
C VAL A 135 -17.34 -1.74 -18.62
N GLU A 136 -18.27 -1.22 -17.80
CA GLU A 136 -19.62 -0.93 -18.28
C GLU A 136 -19.61 0.04 -19.47
N GLU A 137 -18.73 1.04 -19.44
CA GLU A 137 -18.56 2.00 -20.53
C GLU A 137 -18.03 1.32 -21.80
N VAL A 138 -17.02 0.46 -21.68
CA VAL A 138 -16.48 -0.32 -22.80
C VAL A 138 -17.50 -1.31 -23.34
N GLU A 139 -18.28 -1.97 -22.48
CA GLU A 139 -19.33 -2.89 -22.90
C GLU A 139 -20.45 -2.19 -23.70
N LYS A 140 -20.87 -0.99 -23.26
CA LYS A 140 -21.84 -0.16 -23.99
C LYS A 140 -21.36 0.21 -25.40
N ILE A 141 -20.05 0.48 -25.56
CA ILE A 141 -19.49 0.90 -26.87
C ILE A 141 -19.20 -0.29 -27.77
N THR A 142 -18.70 -1.40 -27.21
CA THR A 142 -18.21 -2.54 -28.00
C THR A 142 -19.19 -3.67 -28.10
N SER A 143 -20.27 -3.65 -27.30
CA SER A 143 -21.27 -4.75 -27.15
C SER A 143 -20.60 -6.09 -26.76
N ARG A 144 -19.41 -6.06 -26.17
CA ARG A 144 -18.67 -7.25 -25.77
C ARG A 144 -18.48 -7.26 -24.25
N ARG A 145 -18.80 -8.37 -23.60
CA ARG A 145 -18.55 -8.60 -22.18
C ARG A 145 -17.07 -8.74 -21.93
N MET A 146 -16.50 -7.81 -21.14
CA MET A 146 -15.06 -7.78 -20.81
C MET A 146 -14.77 -8.10 -19.35
N GLU A 147 -15.76 -8.49 -18.56
CA GLU A 147 -15.61 -8.81 -17.14
C GLU A 147 -14.48 -9.82 -16.88
N GLY A 148 -14.39 -10.90 -17.67
CA GLY A 148 -13.35 -11.91 -17.53
C GLY A 148 -11.94 -11.35 -17.72
N THR A 149 -11.74 -10.46 -18.69
CA THR A 149 -10.45 -9.81 -18.95
C THR A 149 -10.03 -8.93 -17.78
N LEU A 150 -10.98 -8.24 -17.17
CA LEU A 150 -10.71 -7.36 -16.03
C LEU A 150 -10.41 -8.11 -14.74
N LEU A 151 -11.15 -9.18 -14.47
CA LEU A 151 -10.87 -10.07 -13.36
C LEU A 151 -9.49 -10.72 -13.53
N ALA A 152 -9.11 -11.11 -14.75
CA ALA A 152 -7.79 -11.61 -15.06
C ALA A 152 -6.69 -10.55 -14.83
N ALA A 153 -6.92 -9.30 -15.28
CA ALA A 153 -5.99 -8.20 -15.06
C ALA A 153 -5.81 -7.88 -13.55
N ARG A 154 -6.90 -7.88 -12.78
CA ARG A 154 -6.86 -7.71 -11.33
C ARG A 154 -6.09 -8.84 -10.64
N SER A 155 -6.34 -10.09 -11.04
CA SER A 155 -5.62 -11.26 -10.51
C SER A 155 -4.14 -11.21 -10.85
N PHE A 156 -3.80 -10.75 -12.06
CA PHE A 156 -2.41 -10.52 -12.46
C PHE A 156 -1.74 -9.45 -11.58
N ALA A 157 -2.39 -8.30 -11.37
CA ALA A 157 -1.88 -7.25 -10.48
C ALA A 157 -1.63 -7.77 -9.04
N ALA A 158 -2.55 -8.59 -8.50
CA ALA A 158 -2.36 -9.21 -7.19
C ALA A 158 -1.16 -10.17 -7.15
N LYS A 159 -0.91 -10.93 -8.21
CA LYS A 159 0.28 -11.79 -8.33
C LYS A 159 1.57 -10.96 -8.46
N CYS A 160 1.54 -9.85 -9.20
CA CYS A 160 2.65 -8.91 -9.25
C CYS A 160 2.96 -8.34 -7.86
N MET A 161 1.93 -8.01 -7.06
CA MET A 161 2.10 -7.56 -5.68
C MET A 161 2.87 -8.59 -4.85
N SER A 162 2.42 -9.84 -4.86
CA SER A 162 3.05 -10.90 -4.07
C SER A 162 4.46 -11.25 -4.57
N GLY A 163 4.61 -11.52 -5.87
CA GLY A 163 5.88 -11.98 -6.45
C GLY A 163 6.95 -10.90 -6.56
N ALA A 164 6.62 -9.77 -7.19
CA ALA A 164 7.57 -8.68 -7.36
C ALA A 164 7.90 -8.00 -6.02
N GLY A 165 6.90 -7.89 -5.12
CA GLY A 165 7.11 -7.37 -3.77
C GLY A 165 8.09 -8.21 -2.97
N ALA A 166 7.93 -9.54 -2.97
CA ALA A 166 8.86 -10.46 -2.29
C ALA A 166 10.28 -10.41 -2.90
N PHE A 167 10.37 -10.36 -4.24
CA PHE A 167 11.65 -10.24 -4.93
C PHE A 167 12.39 -8.95 -4.56
N LEU A 168 11.71 -7.81 -4.59
CA LEU A 168 12.30 -6.52 -4.21
C LEU A 168 12.64 -6.47 -2.72
N ALA A 169 11.82 -7.04 -1.84
CA ALA A 169 12.15 -7.17 -0.42
C ALA A 169 13.44 -7.97 -0.22
N GLY A 170 13.63 -9.07 -0.96
CA GLY A 170 14.87 -9.86 -0.95
C GLY A 170 16.09 -9.05 -1.44
N ILE A 171 15.94 -8.25 -2.50
CA ILE A 171 17.00 -7.35 -2.99
C ILE A 171 17.37 -6.33 -1.92
N ILE A 172 16.39 -5.72 -1.24
CA ILE A 172 16.61 -4.74 -0.18
C ILE A 172 17.44 -5.36 0.95
N LEU A 173 17.03 -6.53 1.43
CA LEU A 173 17.77 -7.23 2.50
C LEU A 173 19.20 -7.58 2.06
N SER A 174 19.38 -8.06 0.83
CA SER A 174 20.70 -8.38 0.29
C SER A 174 21.59 -7.14 0.15
N ALA A 175 21.04 -6.03 -0.34
CA ALA A 175 21.78 -4.77 -0.50
C ALA A 175 22.16 -4.13 0.86
N SER A 176 21.40 -4.41 1.91
CA SER A 176 21.69 -3.97 3.28
C SER A 176 22.65 -4.90 4.02
N ALA A 177 23.26 -5.87 3.34
CA ALA A 177 24.13 -6.90 3.95
C ALA A 177 23.48 -7.60 5.16
N TRP A 178 22.15 -7.88 5.08
CA TRP A 178 21.42 -8.50 6.17
C TRP A 178 22.02 -9.85 6.56
N PRO A 179 22.35 -10.09 7.86
CA PRO A 179 23.02 -11.30 8.27
C PRO A 179 22.11 -12.53 8.13
N SER A 180 22.66 -13.63 7.60
CA SER A 180 21.95 -14.90 7.53
C SER A 180 21.77 -15.49 8.94
N GLY A 181 20.53 -15.87 9.27
CA GLY A 181 20.20 -16.40 10.59
C GLY A 181 20.11 -15.33 11.69
N ALA A 182 19.83 -14.06 11.30
CA ALA A 182 19.66 -12.96 12.24
C ALA A 182 18.65 -13.30 13.34
N VAL A 183 18.97 -12.91 14.58
CA VAL A 183 18.10 -13.03 15.73
C VAL A 183 17.62 -11.63 16.13
N PRO A 184 16.32 -11.44 16.44
CA PRO A 184 15.82 -10.16 16.94
C PRO A 184 16.60 -9.69 18.19
N GLY A 185 16.97 -8.41 18.22
CA GLY A 185 17.78 -7.81 19.28
C GLY A 185 19.30 -8.00 19.14
N GLU A 186 19.77 -8.82 18.19
CA GLU A 186 21.21 -9.03 17.96
C GLU A 186 21.75 -8.37 16.70
N VAL A 187 20.87 -7.73 15.90
CA VAL A 187 21.24 -7.06 14.64
C VAL A 187 21.68 -5.62 14.93
N ASP A 188 22.80 -5.22 14.35
CA ASP A 188 23.34 -3.88 14.50
C ASP A 188 22.34 -2.80 14.05
N ALA A 189 22.22 -1.73 14.82
CA ALA A 189 21.32 -0.62 14.53
C ALA A 189 21.62 0.00 13.15
N GLU A 190 22.90 0.05 12.74
CA GLU A 190 23.31 0.54 11.42
C GLU A 190 22.71 -0.30 10.26
N THR A 191 22.69 -1.62 10.41
CA THR A 191 22.06 -2.53 9.44
C THR A 191 20.55 -2.33 9.37
N ILE A 192 19.87 -2.17 10.52
CA ILE A 192 18.45 -1.87 10.61
C ILE A 192 18.12 -0.55 9.89
N VAL A 193 18.86 0.50 10.17
CA VAL A 193 18.69 1.82 9.52
C VAL A 193 18.97 1.73 8.03
N SER A 194 19.97 0.95 7.60
CA SER A 194 20.27 0.72 6.18
C SER A 194 19.08 0.10 5.45
N VAL A 195 18.46 -0.95 6.01
CA VAL A 195 17.22 -1.55 5.45
C VAL A 195 16.12 -0.50 5.37
N ALA A 196 15.90 0.27 6.44
CA ALA A 196 14.89 1.31 6.47
C ALA A 196 15.08 2.35 5.36
N ILE A 197 16.32 2.80 5.12
CA ILE A 197 16.65 3.75 4.05
C ILE A 197 16.37 3.15 2.67
N TYR A 198 16.79 1.91 2.40
CA TYR A 198 16.51 1.27 1.10
C TYR A 198 15.02 1.07 0.86
N VAL A 199 14.28 0.67 1.90
CA VAL A 199 12.81 0.56 1.81
C VAL A 199 12.18 1.90 1.49
N LEU A 200 12.55 2.97 2.22
CA LEU A 200 12.05 4.31 1.94
C LEU A 200 12.37 4.74 0.51
N ALA A 201 13.61 4.54 0.06
CA ALA A 201 14.02 4.94 -1.29
C ALA A 201 13.22 4.20 -2.37
N ILE A 202 13.09 2.89 -2.28
CA ILE A 202 12.45 2.06 -3.32
C ILE A 202 10.93 2.17 -3.22
N SER A 203 10.34 1.93 -2.05
CA SER A 203 8.87 1.96 -1.89
C SER A 203 8.31 3.35 -2.14
N ASN A 204 8.95 4.40 -1.61
CA ASN A 204 8.47 5.76 -1.79
C ASN A 204 8.58 6.22 -3.25
N THR A 205 9.62 5.82 -3.96
CA THR A 205 9.73 6.09 -5.40
C THR A 205 8.57 5.46 -6.17
N LEU A 206 8.23 4.20 -5.87
CA LEU A 206 7.10 3.51 -6.49
C LEU A 206 5.76 4.16 -6.11
N TRP A 207 5.58 4.55 -4.85
CA TRP A 207 4.38 5.25 -4.39
C TRP A 207 4.19 6.61 -5.09
N ILE A 208 5.25 7.42 -5.19
CA ILE A 208 5.22 8.71 -5.86
C ILE A 208 4.92 8.53 -7.36
N LEU A 209 5.56 7.55 -8.01
CA LEU A 209 5.30 7.23 -9.41
C LEU A 209 3.85 6.79 -9.64
N SER A 210 3.29 6.00 -8.73
CA SER A 210 1.89 5.60 -8.75
C SER A 210 0.95 6.79 -8.61
N LEU A 211 1.15 7.66 -7.62
CA LEU A 211 0.35 8.88 -7.42
C LEU A 211 0.39 9.80 -8.64
N PHE A 212 1.57 9.99 -9.24
CA PHE A 212 1.72 10.77 -10.47
C PHE A 212 0.95 10.15 -11.65
N THR A 213 0.93 8.81 -11.73
CA THR A 213 0.19 8.09 -12.76
C THR A 213 -1.32 8.25 -12.56
N PHE A 214 -1.81 8.13 -11.32
CA PHE A 214 -3.22 8.39 -10.99
C PHE A 214 -3.64 9.83 -11.29
N TYR A 215 -2.75 10.81 -11.07
CA TYR A 215 -3.04 12.21 -11.39
C TYR A 215 -3.34 12.41 -12.88
N LYS A 216 -2.74 11.63 -13.77
CA LYS A 216 -3.00 11.67 -15.22
C LYS A 216 -4.33 11.03 -15.65
N VAL A 217 -5.00 10.29 -14.78
CA VAL A 217 -6.30 9.67 -15.07
C VAL A 217 -7.38 10.75 -15.19
N LYS A 218 -8.04 10.85 -16.34
CA LYS A 218 -9.05 11.88 -16.65
C LYS A 218 -10.51 11.41 -16.47
N ILE A 219 -10.73 10.28 -15.81
CA ILE A 219 -12.08 9.78 -15.55
C ILE A 219 -12.67 10.62 -14.41
N THR A 220 -13.57 11.53 -14.75
CA THR A 220 -14.29 12.41 -13.82
C THR A 220 -15.79 12.18 -13.91
N LYS A 221 -16.56 12.54 -12.88
CA LYS A 221 -18.04 12.47 -12.84
C LYS A 221 -18.73 13.12 -14.07
N ALA A 222 -18.08 14.07 -14.74
CA ALA A 222 -18.60 14.80 -15.89
C ALA A 222 -18.67 13.98 -17.19
N SER A 223 -18.20 12.74 -17.20
CA SER A 223 -18.37 11.84 -18.37
C SER A 223 -19.63 10.96 -18.29
N HIS A 224 -20.47 11.16 -17.27
CA HIS A 224 -21.72 10.39 -17.06
C HIS A 224 -23.00 11.24 -17.21
N GLU A 225 -22.91 12.52 -17.62
CA GLU A 225 -24.01 13.35 -18.13
C GLU A 225 -23.94 13.48 -19.67
#